data_11ae34855ba5607ffce9a7bc293363e9
#
_entry.id   11ae34855ba5607ffce9a7bc293363e9
#
_cell.length_a   1.000
_cell.length_b   1.000
_cell.length_c   1.000
_cell.angle_alpha   90.00
_cell.angle_beta   90.00
_cell.angle_gamma   90.00
#
_symmetry.space_group_name_H-M   'P 1'
#
loop_
_entity.id
_entity.type
_entity.pdbx_description
1 polymer ?
#
loop_
_entity_poly.entity_id
_entity_poly.type
_entity_poly.pdbx_seq_one_letter_code
_entity_poly.pdbx_strand_id
1 'polypeptide(L)'
;LAEAAAGADDLAFAARALLAHCMTGSAAPDASLVERAVKDAEAALRLDPAHEEGRLQLAIALSLKSRDMDLMAAWSAGYGEKGKKLAEEVLKAAPANFYAHGFLAVWNLEVARRGGGMGGRGNASYKTSTNRAPRQHQPGIPGQEAWVWLRLKL
;
A
#
# COMPACT_ATOMS: atom_id res chain seq x y z
N LEU A 1 28.39 25.28 -8.26
CA LEU A 1 28.14 23.95 -7.69
C LEU A 1 26.92 23.39 -8.40
N ALA A 2 27.12 22.39 -9.27
CA ALA A 2 25.99 21.69 -9.89
C ALA A 2 25.24 20.96 -8.76
N GLU A 3 23.98 21.29 -8.57
CA GLU A 3 23.07 20.56 -7.69
C GLU A 3 22.94 19.15 -8.28
N ALA A 4 23.36 18.14 -7.51
CA ALA A 4 23.27 16.77 -7.97
C ALA A 4 21.78 16.45 -8.19
N ALA A 5 21.43 15.96 -9.36
CA ALA A 5 20.06 15.51 -9.63
C ALA A 5 19.69 14.39 -8.65
N ALA A 6 18.49 14.45 -8.07
CA ALA A 6 18.02 13.44 -7.13
C ALA A 6 18.01 12.05 -7.78
N GLY A 7 18.58 11.07 -7.08
CA GLY A 7 18.58 9.67 -7.49
C GLY A 7 17.24 8.97 -7.25
N ALA A 8 17.12 7.73 -7.70
CA ALA A 8 15.92 6.92 -7.47
C ALA A 8 15.63 6.71 -5.98
N ASP A 9 16.68 6.48 -5.18
CA ASP A 9 16.58 6.35 -3.73
C ASP A 9 16.05 7.63 -3.06
N ASP A 10 16.57 8.80 -3.46
CA ASP A 10 16.15 10.09 -2.89
C ASP A 10 14.68 10.38 -3.18
N LEU A 11 14.24 10.09 -4.41
CA LEU A 11 12.86 10.29 -4.84
C LEU A 11 11.91 9.31 -4.14
N ALA A 12 12.29 8.03 -4.01
CA ALA A 12 11.51 7.05 -3.28
C ALA A 12 11.40 7.40 -1.79
N PHE A 13 12.51 7.88 -1.19
CA PHE A 13 12.50 8.36 0.18
C PHE A 13 11.63 9.61 0.37
N ALA A 14 11.67 10.56 -0.57
CA ALA A 14 10.81 11.74 -0.54
C ALA A 14 9.32 11.35 -0.59
N ALA A 15 8.95 10.44 -1.49
CA ALA A 15 7.60 9.89 -1.56
C ALA A 15 7.19 9.25 -0.22
N ARG A 16 8.05 8.43 0.38
CA ARG A 16 7.81 7.80 1.67
C ARG A 16 7.60 8.82 2.79
N ALA A 17 8.41 9.87 2.86
CA ALA A 17 8.28 10.90 3.88
C ALA A 17 6.94 11.65 3.78
N LEU A 18 6.51 12.00 2.57
CA LEU A 18 5.21 12.62 2.31
C LEU A 18 4.05 11.71 2.74
N LEU A 19 4.10 10.43 2.38
CA LEU A 19 3.05 9.46 2.73
C LEU A 19 3.01 9.19 4.24
N ALA A 20 4.18 9.09 4.89
CA ALA A 20 4.25 8.96 6.34
C ALA A 20 3.60 10.15 7.03
N HIS A 21 3.86 11.37 6.56
CA HIS A 21 3.21 12.58 7.07
C HIS A 21 1.68 12.52 6.89
N CYS A 22 1.20 12.12 5.71
CA CYS A 22 -0.24 11.96 5.45
C CYS A 22 -0.90 10.91 6.35
N MET A 23 -0.18 9.85 6.73
CA MET A 23 -0.73 8.76 7.55
C MET A 23 -0.65 9.01 9.04
N THR A 24 0.22 9.89 9.51
CA THR A 24 0.39 10.19 10.95
C THR A 24 -0.54 11.28 11.45
N GLY A 25 -1.04 12.12 10.57
CA GLY A 25 -1.97 13.21 10.90
C GLY A 25 -3.36 12.70 11.32
N SER A 26 -4.09 13.50 12.13
CA SER A 26 -5.49 13.19 12.52
C SER A 26 -6.53 13.62 11.47
N ALA A 27 -6.15 14.45 10.51
CA ALA A 27 -6.97 14.92 9.41
C ALA A 27 -6.95 13.94 8.21
N ALA A 28 -7.87 14.14 7.26
CA ALA A 28 -7.78 13.47 5.97
C ALA A 28 -6.43 13.75 5.30
N PRO A 29 -5.86 12.79 4.54
CA PRO A 29 -4.62 13.00 3.82
C PRO A 29 -4.70 14.23 2.92
N ASP A 30 -3.66 15.07 2.94
CA ASP A 30 -3.57 16.20 2.01
C ASP A 30 -3.39 15.69 0.58
N ALA A 31 -4.36 15.94 -0.28
CA ALA A 31 -4.36 15.47 -1.66
C ALA A 31 -3.15 15.99 -2.46
N SER A 32 -2.65 17.20 -2.14
CA SER A 32 -1.48 17.76 -2.82
C SER A 32 -0.19 17.00 -2.46
N LEU A 33 -0.05 16.59 -1.21
CA LEU A 33 1.08 15.79 -0.75
C LEU A 33 1.03 14.36 -1.30
N VAL A 34 -0.16 13.76 -1.36
CA VAL A 34 -0.36 12.45 -1.99
C VAL A 34 0.00 12.51 -3.48
N GLU A 35 -0.45 13.55 -4.20
CA GLU A 35 -0.12 13.73 -5.62
C GLU A 35 1.39 13.95 -5.83
N ARG A 36 2.03 14.69 -4.92
CA ARG A 36 3.48 14.86 -4.94
C ARG A 36 4.19 13.53 -4.73
N ALA A 37 3.75 12.72 -3.77
CA ALA A 37 4.31 11.39 -3.53
C ALA A 37 4.16 10.46 -4.74
N VAL A 38 3.03 10.51 -5.47
CA VAL A 38 2.86 9.79 -6.73
C VAL A 38 3.93 10.19 -7.73
N LYS A 39 4.12 11.51 -7.94
CA LYS A 39 5.11 12.03 -8.90
C LYS A 39 6.54 11.64 -8.55
N ASP A 40 6.91 11.72 -7.27
CA ASP A 40 8.24 11.38 -6.79
C ASP A 40 8.50 9.86 -6.94
N ALA A 41 7.53 9.01 -6.58
CA ALA A 41 7.63 7.56 -6.77
C ALA A 41 7.68 7.16 -8.25
N GLU A 42 6.88 7.79 -9.12
CA GLU A 42 6.96 7.57 -10.57
C GLU A 42 8.28 8.06 -11.16
N ALA A 43 8.86 9.14 -10.62
CA ALA A 43 10.16 9.63 -11.03
C ALA A 43 11.28 8.64 -10.63
N ALA A 44 11.21 8.07 -9.41
CA ALA A 44 12.12 7.01 -9.00
C ALA A 44 12.07 5.81 -9.96
N LEU A 45 10.86 5.37 -10.35
CA LEU A 45 10.68 4.26 -11.27
C LEU A 45 11.06 4.56 -12.73
N ARG A 46 11.11 5.84 -13.13
CA ARG A 46 11.69 6.22 -14.42
C ARG A 46 13.20 6.09 -14.44
N LEU A 47 13.87 6.34 -13.30
CA LEU A 47 15.32 6.18 -13.16
C LEU A 47 15.71 4.72 -12.98
N ASP A 48 14.96 3.98 -12.16
CA ASP A 48 15.14 2.55 -11.94
C ASP A 48 13.77 1.84 -11.92
N PRO A 49 13.35 1.22 -13.03
CA PRO A 49 12.07 0.50 -13.10
C PRO A 49 11.96 -0.70 -12.14
N ALA A 50 13.09 -1.21 -11.63
CA ALA A 50 13.12 -2.31 -10.67
C ALA A 50 13.14 -1.85 -9.21
N HIS A 51 13.18 -0.56 -8.95
CA HIS A 51 13.32 0.02 -7.61
C HIS A 51 12.18 -0.41 -6.67
N GLU A 52 12.48 -1.28 -5.71
CA GLU A 52 11.48 -1.89 -4.83
C GLU A 52 10.71 -0.86 -4.00
N GLU A 53 11.45 0.06 -3.36
CA GLU A 53 10.86 1.11 -2.53
C GLU A 53 9.98 2.05 -3.38
N GLY A 54 10.41 2.43 -4.58
CA GLY A 54 9.61 3.25 -5.50
C GLY A 54 8.30 2.59 -5.87
N ARG A 55 8.32 1.27 -6.17
CA ARG A 55 7.10 0.49 -6.42
C ARG A 55 6.17 0.47 -5.23
N LEU A 56 6.71 0.23 -4.04
CA LEU A 56 5.93 0.17 -2.82
C LEU A 56 5.30 1.52 -2.47
N GLN A 57 6.09 2.60 -2.56
CA GLN A 57 5.57 3.94 -2.28
C GLN A 57 4.52 4.38 -3.31
N LEU A 58 4.69 4.03 -4.58
CA LEU A 58 3.65 4.27 -5.58
C LEU A 58 2.36 3.49 -5.27
N ALA A 59 2.46 2.22 -4.85
CA ALA A 59 1.31 1.42 -4.46
C ALA A 59 0.53 2.06 -3.30
N ILE A 60 1.25 2.51 -2.26
CA ILE A 60 0.66 3.19 -1.09
C ILE A 60 0.01 4.52 -1.51
N ALA A 61 0.70 5.34 -2.31
CA ALA A 61 0.18 6.62 -2.78
C ALA A 61 -1.12 6.46 -3.59
N LEU A 62 -1.18 5.48 -4.49
CA LEU A 62 -2.38 5.17 -5.27
C LEU A 62 -3.53 4.69 -4.38
N SER A 63 -3.25 3.93 -3.32
CA SER A 63 -4.27 3.49 -2.37
C SER A 63 -4.85 4.68 -1.58
N LEU A 64 -4.01 5.62 -1.13
CA LEU A 64 -4.47 6.85 -0.47
C LEU A 64 -5.27 7.72 -1.43
N LYS A 65 -4.83 7.86 -2.67
CA LYS A 65 -5.54 8.63 -3.70
C LYS A 65 -6.94 8.07 -3.99
N SER A 66 -7.10 6.74 -3.95
CA SER A 66 -8.40 6.09 -4.19
C SER A 66 -9.33 6.07 -2.98
N ARG A 67 -8.85 6.46 -1.81
CA ARG A 67 -9.57 6.30 -0.54
C ARG A 67 -10.86 7.10 -0.49
N ASP A 68 -10.81 8.34 -0.97
CA ASP A 68 -11.94 9.27 -0.93
C ASP A 68 -12.78 9.24 -2.22
N MET A 69 -12.42 8.35 -3.16
CA MET A 69 -13.19 8.13 -4.39
C MET A 69 -14.34 7.15 -4.14
N ASP A 70 -15.43 7.34 -4.88
CA ASP A 70 -16.45 6.27 -4.93
C ASP A 70 -15.86 5.00 -5.60
N LEU A 71 -16.52 3.86 -5.32
CA LEU A 71 -16.01 2.56 -5.74
C LEU A 71 -15.86 2.45 -7.27
N MET A 72 -16.80 3.00 -8.03
CA MET A 72 -16.77 2.92 -9.49
C MET A 72 -15.70 3.82 -10.09
N ALA A 73 -15.50 5.02 -9.54
CA ALA A 73 -14.45 5.93 -9.95
C ALA A 73 -13.06 5.33 -9.62
N ALA A 74 -12.87 4.79 -8.43
CA ALA A 74 -11.62 4.13 -8.04
C ALA A 74 -11.32 2.90 -8.92
N TRP A 75 -12.34 2.13 -9.26
CA TRP A 75 -12.23 0.98 -10.16
C TRP A 75 -11.84 1.41 -11.57
N SER A 76 -12.56 2.37 -12.17
CA SER A 76 -12.27 2.85 -13.52
C SER A 76 -10.91 3.53 -13.65
N ALA A 77 -10.41 4.16 -12.59
CA ALA A 77 -9.06 4.70 -12.53
C ALA A 77 -7.96 3.62 -12.40
N GLY A 78 -8.32 2.37 -12.09
CA GLY A 78 -7.40 1.25 -11.99
C GLY A 78 -6.39 1.33 -10.85
N TYR A 79 -6.59 2.24 -9.89
CA TYR A 79 -5.61 2.47 -8.83
C TYR A 79 -5.40 1.24 -7.94
N GLY A 80 -6.47 0.53 -7.60
CA GLY A 80 -6.40 -0.67 -6.78
C GLY A 80 -5.59 -1.78 -7.44
N GLU A 81 -5.88 -2.07 -8.69
CA GLU A 81 -5.18 -3.12 -9.45
C GLU A 81 -3.71 -2.76 -9.71
N LYS A 82 -3.43 -1.50 -10.08
CA LYS A 82 -2.06 -1.01 -10.25
C LYS A 82 -1.26 -1.13 -8.96
N GLY A 83 -1.84 -0.73 -7.82
CA GLY A 83 -1.19 -0.83 -6.51
C GLY A 83 -0.90 -2.28 -6.11
N LYS A 84 -1.87 -3.17 -6.30
CA LYS A 84 -1.70 -4.62 -6.04
C LYS A 84 -0.56 -5.19 -6.87
N LYS A 85 -0.54 -4.94 -8.19
CA LYS A 85 0.48 -5.42 -9.11
C LYS A 85 1.89 -4.95 -8.69
N LEU A 86 2.04 -3.68 -8.32
CA LEU A 86 3.31 -3.13 -7.85
C LEU A 86 3.82 -3.86 -6.59
N ALA A 87 2.94 -4.12 -5.62
CA ALA A 87 3.32 -4.86 -4.41
C ALA A 87 3.66 -6.33 -4.71
N GLU A 88 2.95 -6.99 -5.62
CA GLU A 88 3.27 -8.34 -6.07
C GLU A 88 4.62 -8.40 -6.80
N GLU A 89 4.98 -7.37 -7.57
CA GLU A 89 6.29 -7.27 -8.21
C GLU A 89 7.41 -7.09 -7.19
N VAL A 90 7.18 -6.34 -6.12
CA VAL A 90 8.14 -6.26 -5.00
C VAL A 90 8.34 -7.64 -4.36
N LEU A 91 7.27 -8.39 -4.11
CA LEU A 91 7.39 -9.73 -3.52
C LEU A 91 8.05 -10.76 -4.45
N LYS A 92 7.98 -10.58 -5.77
CA LYS A 92 8.75 -11.43 -6.69
C LYS A 92 10.25 -11.22 -6.57
N ALA A 93 10.68 -9.96 -6.36
CA ALA A 93 12.09 -9.62 -6.18
C ALA A 93 12.57 -9.89 -4.75
N ALA A 94 11.75 -9.56 -3.76
CA ALA A 94 12.04 -9.68 -2.34
C ALA A 94 10.88 -10.39 -1.60
N PRO A 95 10.81 -11.74 -1.62
CA PRO A 95 9.69 -12.49 -1.04
C PRO A 95 9.45 -12.27 0.45
N ALA A 96 10.47 -11.84 1.18
CA ALA A 96 10.39 -11.53 2.61
C ALA A 96 10.06 -10.05 2.90
N ASN A 97 9.74 -9.25 1.90
CA ASN A 97 9.44 -7.82 2.10
C ASN A 97 8.15 -7.67 2.91
N PHE A 98 8.33 -7.31 4.17
CA PHE A 98 7.25 -7.18 5.15
C PHE A 98 6.22 -6.10 4.76
N TYR A 99 6.69 -4.98 4.20
CA TYR A 99 5.80 -3.88 3.84
C TYR A 99 4.90 -4.24 2.64
N ALA A 100 5.42 -4.97 1.68
CA ALA A 100 4.63 -5.44 0.54
C ALA A 100 3.58 -6.48 0.97
N HIS A 101 3.92 -7.40 1.88
CA HIS A 101 2.93 -8.30 2.50
C HIS A 101 1.86 -7.54 3.27
N GLY A 102 2.26 -6.54 4.08
CA GLY A 102 1.34 -5.69 4.82
C GLY A 102 0.38 -4.92 3.89
N PHE A 103 0.91 -4.35 2.82
CA PHE A 103 0.10 -3.67 1.81
C PHE A 103 -0.96 -4.60 1.20
N LEU A 104 -0.56 -5.80 0.76
CA LEU A 104 -1.51 -6.75 0.16
C LEU A 104 -2.56 -7.26 1.15
N ALA A 105 -2.19 -7.42 2.42
CA ALA A 105 -3.15 -7.79 3.46
C ALA A 105 -4.23 -6.71 3.64
N VAL A 106 -3.83 -5.43 3.70
CA VAL A 106 -4.76 -4.30 3.79
C VAL A 106 -5.58 -4.17 2.51
N TRP A 107 -4.97 -4.32 1.35
CA TRP A 107 -5.67 -4.29 0.07
C TRP A 107 -6.79 -5.35 0.00
N ASN A 108 -6.48 -6.59 0.38
CA ASN A 108 -7.46 -7.68 0.41
C ASN A 108 -8.61 -7.39 1.39
N LEU A 109 -8.29 -6.85 2.57
CA LEU A 109 -9.29 -6.47 3.57
C LEU A 109 -10.21 -5.36 3.03
N GLU A 110 -9.65 -4.36 2.37
CA GLU A 110 -10.40 -3.23 1.82
C GLU A 110 -11.30 -3.66 0.65
N VAL A 111 -10.82 -4.54 -0.23
CA VAL A 111 -11.63 -5.14 -1.29
C VAL A 111 -12.80 -5.95 -0.70
N ALA A 112 -12.55 -6.76 0.34
CA ALA A 112 -13.61 -7.51 1.01
C ALA A 112 -14.63 -6.58 1.68
N ARG A 113 -14.18 -5.50 2.32
CA ARG A 113 -15.04 -4.51 2.98
C ARG A 113 -15.90 -3.75 1.98
N ARG A 114 -15.34 -3.28 0.88
CA ARG A 114 -16.05 -2.50 -0.15
C ARG A 114 -16.87 -3.38 -1.08
N GLY A 115 -16.37 -4.58 -1.40
CA GLY A 115 -17.03 -5.52 -2.33
C GLY A 115 -18.10 -6.39 -1.68
N GLY A 116 -18.12 -6.52 -0.36
CA GLY A 116 -19.06 -7.37 0.37
C GLY A 116 -20.54 -6.97 0.27
N GLY A 117 -20.81 -5.76 -0.22
CA GLY A 117 -22.19 -5.28 -0.50
C GLY A 117 -22.69 -5.54 -1.93
N MET A 118 -21.80 -5.88 -2.88
CA MET A 118 -22.17 -6.02 -4.30
C MET A 118 -21.92 -7.39 -4.93
N GLY A 119 -21.40 -8.38 -4.18
CA GLY A 119 -20.94 -9.61 -4.80
C GLY A 119 -21.10 -10.88 -3.98
N GLY A 120 -22.28 -11.21 -3.53
CA GLY A 120 -22.55 -12.53 -2.96
C GLY A 120 -22.45 -13.71 -3.94
N ARG A 121 -21.89 -13.52 -5.15
CA ARG A 121 -21.68 -14.59 -6.13
C ARG A 121 -20.58 -14.22 -7.11
N GLY A 122 -19.35 -14.58 -6.82
CA GLY A 122 -18.38 -14.63 -7.90
C GLY A 122 -16.97 -14.15 -7.59
N ASN A 123 -16.34 -14.67 -6.57
CA ASN A 123 -14.93 -15.01 -6.67
C ASN A 123 -14.54 -16.02 -5.58
N ALA A 124 -14.80 -17.29 -5.85
CA ALA A 124 -14.44 -18.42 -4.99
C ALA A 124 -12.92 -18.67 -4.92
N SER A 125 -12.08 -17.70 -5.28
CA SER A 125 -10.63 -17.80 -5.26
C SER A 125 -10.01 -17.47 -3.91
N TYR A 126 -10.78 -16.91 -2.98
CA TYR A 126 -10.33 -16.70 -1.59
C TYR A 126 -10.98 -17.71 -0.64
N LYS A 127 -10.79 -18.99 -0.91
CA LYS A 127 -10.92 -19.96 0.17
C LYS A 127 -9.74 -19.73 1.11
N THR A 128 -9.87 -18.75 2.00
CA THR A 128 -9.13 -18.78 3.25
C THR A 128 -9.47 -20.09 3.90
N SER A 129 -8.52 -20.99 3.91
CA SER A 129 -8.53 -22.15 4.79
C SER A 129 -8.52 -21.60 6.23
N THR A 130 -9.69 -21.23 6.73
CA THR A 130 -9.91 -21.04 8.16
C THR A 130 -9.98 -22.42 8.80
N ASN A 131 -8.86 -23.15 8.75
CA ASN A 131 -8.63 -24.21 9.71
C ASN A 131 -8.44 -23.51 11.05
N ARG A 132 -9.57 -23.46 11.78
CA ARG A 132 -9.62 -23.03 13.17
C ARG A 132 -8.78 -24.00 14.01
N ALA A 133 -7.48 -23.74 14.10
CA ALA A 133 -6.64 -24.33 15.14
C ALA A 133 -7.05 -23.69 16.48
N PRO A 134 -7.14 -24.46 17.58
CA PRO A 134 -7.46 -23.91 18.90
C PRO A 134 -6.39 -22.90 19.29
N ARG A 135 -6.85 -21.79 19.89
CA ARG A 135 -5.98 -20.73 20.42
C ARG A 135 -5.01 -21.32 21.44
N GLN A 136 -3.80 -21.56 21.02
CA GLN A 136 -2.70 -21.70 21.94
C GLN A 136 -2.19 -20.30 22.28
N HIS A 137 -2.15 -20.02 23.55
CA HIS A 137 -1.60 -18.80 24.13
C HIS A 137 -0.13 -18.72 23.70
N GLN A 138 0.19 -17.85 22.73
CA GLN A 138 1.57 -17.57 22.36
C GLN A 138 2.09 -16.40 23.18
N PRO A 139 3.27 -16.53 23.82
CA PRO A 139 3.92 -15.40 24.47
C PRO A 139 4.30 -14.34 23.43
N GLY A 140 4.18 -13.07 23.84
CA GLY A 140 4.30 -11.90 22.99
C GLY A 140 5.52 -11.92 22.06
N ILE A 141 5.26 -11.76 20.77
CA ILE A 141 6.28 -11.57 19.74
C ILE A 141 6.70 -10.09 19.78
N PRO A 142 8.00 -9.78 19.91
CA PRO A 142 8.49 -8.41 19.73
C PRO A 142 8.19 -7.98 18.30
N GLY A 143 7.45 -6.90 18.10
CA GLY A 143 7.07 -6.40 16.78
C GLY A 143 5.59 -6.04 16.62
N GLN A 144 4.78 -6.21 17.66
CA GLN A 144 3.35 -5.83 17.61
C GLN A 144 3.13 -4.32 17.40
N GLU A 145 4.12 -3.49 17.57
CA GLU A 145 4.00 -2.04 17.42
C GLU A 145 3.78 -1.60 15.96
N ALA A 146 4.20 -2.41 14.99
CA ALA A 146 3.98 -2.11 13.57
C ALA A 146 2.50 -2.18 13.17
N TRP A 147 1.67 -2.92 13.90
CA TRP A 147 0.24 -3.05 13.65
C TRP A 147 -0.60 -1.91 14.20
N VAL A 148 -0.06 -1.14 15.14
CA VAL A 148 -0.74 0.04 15.72
C VAL A 148 -0.94 1.11 14.66
N TRP A 149 -0.04 1.23 13.71
CA TRP A 149 -0.11 2.20 12.61
C TRP A 149 -1.23 1.94 11.62
N LEU A 150 -1.62 0.68 11.44
CA LEU A 150 -2.71 0.28 10.55
C LEU A 150 -4.10 0.39 11.21
N ARG A 151 -4.15 0.43 12.56
CA ARG A 151 -5.40 0.36 13.32
C ARG A 151 -6.00 1.72 13.64
N LEU A 152 -5.26 2.80 13.48
CA LEU A 152 -5.67 4.12 13.97
C LEU A 152 -6.57 4.92 13.02
N LYS A 153 -6.91 4.39 11.83
CA LYS A 153 -7.86 5.08 10.92
C LYS A 153 -8.57 4.13 9.93
N LEU A 154 -9.29 3.19 10.49
CA LEU A 154 -10.44 2.61 9.80
C LEU A 154 -11.74 3.17 10.39
#